data_6f11fcd1056d7992bb4f92e71cbabf93
#
_entry.id   6f11fcd1056d7992bb4f92e71cbabf93
#
_cell.length_a   1.000
_cell.length_b   1.000
_cell.length_c   1.000
_cell.angle_alpha   90.00
_cell.angle_beta   90.00
_cell.angle_gamma   90.00
#
_symmetry.space_group_name_H-M   'P 1'
#
loop_
_entity.id
_entity.type
_entity.pdbx_description
1 polymer ?
#
loop_
_entity_poly.entity_id
_entity_poly.type
_entity_poly.pdbx_seq_one_letter_code
_entity_poly.pdbx_strand_id
1 'polypeptide(L)'
;MIQKDLILLLLICLTIISCRTPRFVYSPAPPNNPYFRERGESKLAAYYSTGADANELTNEYNNGFDLQGAYAVSDHFALTADYFKRSEKDGIYEDNRTYFDTSLVRYKRRLTSIGAGYFTPITNDRKITMNIYGGLGFGKYSFSDDGFDNGAGYHRDYSSDMTKWYIQPSINFFVGNYFRTGLISKVSWVRFNDIETSYTSAELSYLDLDRLPGRTLRFFEATWNVQVSFRNKNWFYLDGGFTFSSDPFVNDDTNLEARNFNASIGISLDLSKINRKNNEQ
;
A
#
# COMPACT_ATOMS: atom_id res chain seq x y z
N MET A 1 46.09 -20.86 8.57
CA MET A 1 45.27 -21.77 7.70
C MET A 1 43.78 -21.53 7.94
N ILE A 2 43.28 -21.63 9.16
CA ILE A 2 41.84 -21.53 9.55
C ILE A 2 41.12 -20.28 9.04
N GLN A 3 41.78 -19.13 8.94
CA GLN A 3 41.17 -17.86 8.55
C GLN A 3 40.81 -17.79 7.05
N LYS A 4 41.56 -18.45 6.18
CA LYS A 4 41.26 -18.51 4.73
C LYS A 4 40.08 -19.42 4.43
N ASP A 5 39.97 -20.53 5.15
CA ASP A 5 38.90 -21.51 4.98
C ASP A 5 37.56 -20.95 5.50
N LEU A 6 37.60 -20.12 6.54
CA LEU A 6 36.42 -19.42 7.07
C LEU A 6 35.90 -18.36 6.09
N ILE A 7 36.81 -17.60 5.44
CA ILE A 7 36.43 -16.60 4.42
C ILE A 7 35.84 -17.29 3.18
N LEU A 8 36.42 -18.43 2.77
CA LEU A 8 35.92 -19.21 1.65
C LEU A 8 34.52 -19.77 1.94
N LEU A 9 34.31 -20.28 3.17
CA LEU A 9 33.00 -20.77 3.62
C LEU A 9 31.96 -19.64 3.65
N LEU A 10 32.34 -18.45 4.12
CA LEU A 10 31.46 -17.26 4.13
C LEU A 10 31.11 -16.81 2.71
N LEU A 11 32.07 -16.85 1.77
CA LEU A 11 31.85 -16.56 0.36
C LEU A 11 30.92 -17.58 -0.33
N ILE A 12 31.06 -18.85 0.00
CA ILE A 12 30.20 -19.92 -0.52
C ILE A 12 28.77 -19.79 0.04
N CYS A 13 28.61 -19.43 1.33
CA CYS A 13 27.29 -19.15 1.90
C CYS A 13 26.60 -17.93 1.26
N LEU A 14 27.34 -16.94 0.78
CA LEU A 14 26.80 -15.77 0.09
C LEU A 14 26.38 -16.07 -1.37
N THR A 15 26.84 -17.18 -1.97
CA THR A 15 26.49 -17.52 -3.36
C THR A 15 25.25 -18.42 -3.48
N ILE A 16 24.68 -18.90 -2.38
CA ILE A 16 23.43 -19.67 -2.39
C ILE A 16 22.23 -18.70 -2.21
N ILE A 17 22.28 -17.54 -2.84
CA ILE A 17 21.09 -16.73 -3.02
C ILE A 17 20.37 -17.36 -4.20
N SER A 18 19.39 -18.21 -3.92
CA SER A 18 18.47 -18.73 -4.92
C SER A 18 17.84 -17.56 -5.63
N CYS A 19 18.01 -17.45 -6.94
CA CYS A 19 17.24 -16.54 -7.78
C CYS A 19 15.79 -17.02 -7.73
N ARG A 20 15.00 -16.47 -6.80
CA ARG A 20 13.57 -16.70 -6.73
C ARG A 20 12.89 -15.57 -7.48
N THR A 21 11.84 -15.93 -8.20
CA THR A 21 10.97 -14.98 -8.90
C THR A 21 9.83 -14.56 -8.00
N PRO A 22 9.95 -13.43 -7.28
CA PRO A 22 8.93 -13.05 -6.30
C PRO A 22 7.59 -12.75 -6.96
N ARG A 23 6.50 -13.02 -6.23
CA ARG A 23 5.14 -12.62 -6.59
C ARG A 23 4.62 -11.63 -5.55
N PHE A 24 4.40 -10.39 -5.98
CA PHE A 24 3.96 -9.31 -5.08
C PHE A 24 2.47 -9.41 -4.82
N VAL A 25 2.11 -9.85 -3.63
CA VAL A 25 0.70 -10.02 -3.23
C VAL A 25 0.10 -8.80 -2.55
N TYR A 26 0.93 -7.87 -2.10
CA TYR A 26 0.50 -6.65 -1.42
C TYR A 26 1.27 -5.42 -1.88
N SER A 27 0.59 -4.27 -1.85
CA SER A 27 1.19 -2.95 -2.05
C SER A 27 0.51 -1.96 -1.11
N PRO A 28 1.27 -1.17 -0.33
CA PRO A 28 0.69 -0.20 0.58
C PRO A 28 0.00 0.94 -0.16
N ALA A 29 -1.04 1.50 0.45
CA ALA A 29 -1.78 2.65 -0.03
C ALA A 29 -1.67 3.81 0.96
N PRO A 30 -1.76 5.08 0.52
CA PRO A 30 -1.82 6.21 1.44
C PRO A 30 -3.02 6.03 2.38
N PRO A 31 -2.80 6.15 3.71
CA PRO A 31 -3.88 5.99 4.68
C PRO A 31 -4.84 7.17 4.63
N ASN A 32 -6.14 6.90 4.83
CA ASN A 32 -7.11 7.98 4.99
C ASN A 32 -6.97 8.60 6.38
N ASN A 33 -6.25 9.71 6.43
CA ASN A 33 -6.07 10.50 7.65
C ASN A 33 -6.79 11.85 7.50
N PRO A 34 -7.98 12.03 8.11
CA PRO A 34 -8.83 13.18 7.81
C PRO A 34 -8.44 14.49 8.51
N TYR A 35 -7.59 14.48 9.54
CA TYR A 35 -7.18 15.66 10.30
C TYR A 35 -8.36 16.41 10.96
N PHE A 36 -9.30 15.70 11.54
CA PHE A 36 -10.46 16.30 12.20
C PHE A 36 -10.16 16.83 13.61
N ARG A 37 -10.87 17.92 14.00
CA ARG A 37 -10.79 18.57 15.30
C ARG A 37 -12.15 18.82 15.93
N GLU A 38 -13.22 18.85 15.10
CA GLU A 38 -14.58 19.15 15.55
C GLU A 38 -15.63 18.51 14.65
N ARG A 39 -16.85 18.46 15.11
CA ARG A 39 -18.01 17.96 14.37
C ARG A 39 -18.23 18.73 13.07
N GLY A 40 -18.68 18.03 12.04
CA GLY A 40 -19.05 18.60 10.74
C GLY A 40 -17.87 18.84 9.80
N GLU A 41 -16.64 18.64 10.26
CA GLU A 41 -15.48 18.65 9.35
C GLU A 41 -15.58 17.51 8.35
N SER A 42 -15.18 17.77 7.11
CA SER A 42 -15.25 16.79 6.03
C SER A 42 -14.06 16.90 5.09
N LYS A 43 -13.58 15.76 4.64
CA LYS A 43 -12.45 15.62 3.72
C LYS A 43 -12.89 14.90 2.46
N LEU A 44 -12.47 15.42 1.31
CA LEU A 44 -12.42 14.68 0.05
C LEU A 44 -11.00 14.80 -0.50
N ALA A 45 -10.37 13.70 -0.87
CA ALA A 45 -9.00 13.73 -1.37
C ALA A 45 -8.81 12.76 -2.53
N ALA A 46 -7.88 13.12 -3.41
CA ALA A 46 -7.43 12.27 -4.52
C ALA A 46 -5.90 12.28 -4.55
N TYR A 47 -5.30 11.09 -4.69
CA TYR A 47 -3.85 10.92 -4.74
C TYR A 47 -3.44 10.13 -5.97
N TYR A 48 -2.28 10.50 -6.49
CA TYR A 48 -1.46 9.64 -7.30
C TYR A 48 -0.34 9.09 -6.43
N SER A 49 -0.07 7.81 -6.55
CA SER A 49 0.94 7.14 -5.74
C SER A 49 1.82 6.25 -6.59
N THR A 50 3.08 6.15 -6.21
CA THR A 50 4.09 5.32 -6.84
C THR A 50 4.90 4.60 -5.78
N GLY A 51 5.29 3.36 -6.07
CA GLY A 51 6.22 2.59 -5.23
C GLY A 51 7.54 2.44 -5.96
N ALA A 52 8.63 2.44 -5.22
CA ALA A 52 9.94 2.02 -5.70
C ALA A 52 10.22 0.62 -5.15
N ASP A 53 10.82 -0.23 -5.97
CA ASP A 53 11.50 -1.41 -5.50
C ASP A 53 13.02 -1.17 -5.56
N ALA A 54 13.75 -1.81 -4.66
CA ALA A 54 15.20 -1.66 -4.55
C ALA A 54 15.97 -2.22 -5.76
N ASN A 55 15.32 -2.95 -6.64
CA ASN A 55 15.93 -3.55 -7.84
C ASN A 55 15.66 -2.69 -9.10
N GLU A 56 16.40 -1.60 -9.23
CA GLU A 56 16.24 -0.58 -10.29
C GLU A 56 16.63 -1.03 -11.72
N LEU A 57 16.91 -2.29 -11.98
CA LEU A 57 17.46 -2.73 -13.27
C LEU A 57 16.44 -3.14 -14.32
N THR A 58 15.16 -3.09 -14.02
CA THR A 58 14.09 -3.51 -14.93
C THR A 58 13.12 -2.37 -15.21
N ASN A 59 12.46 -2.39 -16.39
CA ASN A 59 11.39 -1.46 -16.78
C ASN A 59 10.14 -1.62 -15.90
N GLU A 60 10.31 -1.48 -14.59
CA GLU A 60 9.28 -1.61 -13.58
C GLU A 60 8.52 -0.32 -13.39
N TYR A 61 7.23 -0.42 -13.21
CA TYR A 61 6.43 0.70 -12.73
C TYR A 61 5.43 0.24 -11.70
N ASN A 62 5.17 1.10 -10.74
CA ASN A 62 4.14 0.92 -9.73
C ASN A 62 3.36 2.23 -9.61
N ASN A 63 2.16 2.26 -10.19
CA ASN A 63 1.32 3.45 -10.22
C ASN A 63 -0.02 3.18 -9.56
N GLY A 64 -0.47 4.13 -8.73
CA GLY A 64 -1.73 4.05 -8.02
C GLY A 64 -2.55 5.33 -8.12
N PHE A 65 -3.85 5.15 -8.01
CA PHE A 65 -4.81 6.22 -7.84
C PHE A 65 -5.70 5.90 -6.64
N ASP A 66 -5.83 6.88 -5.74
CA ASP A 66 -6.57 6.72 -4.49
C ASP A 66 -7.58 7.87 -4.35
N LEU A 67 -8.82 7.52 -3.99
CA LEU A 67 -9.86 8.46 -3.58
C LEU A 67 -10.19 8.23 -2.12
N GLN A 68 -10.30 9.30 -1.35
CA GLN A 68 -10.57 9.23 0.08
C GLN A 68 -11.66 10.25 0.45
N GLY A 69 -12.62 9.79 1.21
CA GLY A 69 -13.65 10.62 1.83
C GLY A 69 -13.69 10.40 3.34
N ALA A 70 -14.01 11.45 4.10
CA ALA A 70 -14.26 11.33 5.53
C ALA A 70 -15.20 12.42 6.02
N TYR A 71 -15.95 12.12 7.11
CA TYR A 71 -16.89 13.05 7.73
C TYR A 71 -16.95 12.85 9.25
N ALA A 72 -16.77 13.94 10.00
CA ALA A 72 -16.91 13.97 11.45
C ALA A 72 -18.39 14.07 11.84
N VAL A 73 -19.01 12.96 12.22
CA VAL A 73 -20.43 12.87 12.60
C VAL A 73 -20.69 13.47 13.99
N SER A 74 -19.67 13.50 14.84
CA SER A 74 -19.69 14.13 16.15
C SER A 74 -18.33 14.76 16.46
N ASP A 75 -18.16 15.37 17.66
CA ASP A 75 -16.89 15.93 18.09
C ASP A 75 -15.77 14.89 18.30
N HIS A 76 -16.13 13.62 18.30
CA HIS A 76 -15.18 12.53 18.55
C HIS A 76 -15.27 11.36 17.57
N PHE A 77 -16.33 11.27 16.77
CA PHE A 77 -16.52 10.14 15.86
C PHE A 77 -16.58 10.59 14.41
N ALA A 78 -15.93 9.82 13.54
CA ALA A 78 -15.92 10.05 12.12
C ALA A 78 -16.11 8.76 11.33
N LEU A 79 -16.63 8.91 10.12
CA LEU A 79 -16.73 7.87 9.10
C LEU A 79 -15.69 8.14 8.03
N THR A 80 -15.16 7.07 7.44
CA THR A 80 -14.20 7.10 6.33
C THR A 80 -14.63 6.19 5.20
N ALA A 81 -14.27 6.55 3.97
CA ALA A 81 -14.42 5.70 2.80
C ALA A 81 -13.22 5.89 1.89
N ASP A 82 -12.73 4.81 1.29
CA ASP A 82 -11.56 4.81 0.42
C ASP A 82 -11.83 3.97 -0.81
N TYR A 83 -11.29 4.42 -1.93
CA TYR A 83 -11.12 3.62 -3.14
C TYR A 83 -9.65 3.65 -3.55
N PHE A 84 -9.08 2.48 -3.76
CA PHE A 84 -7.68 2.28 -4.13
C PHE A 84 -7.63 1.47 -5.43
N LYS A 85 -6.82 1.93 -6.37
CA LYS A 85 -6.50 1.19 -7.60
C LYS A 85 -5.01 1.29 -7.87
N ARG A 86 -4.37 0.14 -8.14
CA ARG A 86 -2.94 0.06 -8.45
C ARG A 86 -2.70 -0.81 -9.67
N SER A 87 -1.73 -0.38 -10.50
CA SER A 87 -1.17 -1.15 -11.60
C SER A 87 0.33 -1.18 -11.45
N GLU A 88 0.90 -2.37 -11.49
CA GLU A 88 2.33 -2.59 -11.31
C GLU A 88 2.82 -3.52 -12.41
N LYS A 89 4.10 -3.41 -12.74
CA LYS A 89 4.76 -4.22 -13.76
C LYS A 89 6.14 -4.58 -13.25
N ASP A 90 6.45 -5.87 -13.28
CA ASP A 90 7.78 -6.38 -13.00
C ASP A 90 8.28 -7.17 -14.20
N GLY A 91 9.52 -6.95 -14.58
CA GLY A 91 10.23 -7.76 -15.57
C GLY A 91 11.26 -8.61 -14.86
N ILE A 92 11.22 -9.90 -15.09
CA ILE A 92 12.21 -10.85 -14.59
C ILE A 92 13.00 -11.34 -15.79
N TYR A 93 14.31 -11.16 -15.73
CA TYR A 93 15.24 -11.60 -16.76
C TYR A 93 16.22 -12.58 -16.11
N GLU A 94 16.11 -13.86 -16.45
CA GLU A 94 17.14 -14.85 -16.12
C GLU A 94 18.08 -14.99 -17.32
N ASP A 95 19.30 -14.48 -17.19
CA ASP A 95 20.37 -14.65 -18.17
C ASP A 95 21.12 -15.97 -17.88
N ASN A 96 20.51 -17.08 -18.20
CA ASN A 96 21.22 -18.33 -18.34
C ASN A 96 21.79 -18.39 -19.77
N ARG A 97 23.09 -18.39 -19.91
CA ARG A 97 23.87 -18.29 -21.18
C ARG A 97 23.43 -19.19 -22.33
N THR A 98 22.43 -20.04 -22.14
CA THR A 98 21.92 -21.00 -23.14
C THR A 98 20.45 -20.76 -23.49
N TYR A 99 19.65 -20.16 -22.60
CA TYR A 99 18.21 -19.85 -22.80
C TYR A 99 17.88 -18.53 -22.10
N PHE A 100 17.21 -17.65 -22.85
CA PHE A 100 16.65 -16.41 -22.29
C PHE A 100 15.27 -16.73 -21.73
N ASP A 101 15.18 -17.04 -20.45
CA ASP A 101 13.90 -17.12 -19.76
C ASP A 101 13.53 -15.71 -19.30
N THR A 102 12.42 -15.21 -19.80
CA THR A 102 11.91 -13.90 -19.45
C THR A 102 10.48 -14.03 -18.95
N SER A 103 10.18 -13.36 -17.88
CA SER A 103 8.82 -13.23 -17.36
C SER A 103 8.47 -11.76 -17.18
N LEU A 104 7.29 -11.39 -17.62
CA LEU A 104 6.73 -10.07 -17.50
C LEU A 104 5.41 -10.15 -16.74
N VAL A 105 5.45 -9.80 -15.47
CA VAL A 105 4.29 -9.88 -14.58
C VAL A 105 3.62 -8.51 -14.46
N ARG A 106 2.32 -8.46 -14.72
CA ARG A 106 1.49 -7.26 -14.59
C ARG A 106 0.45 -7.46 -13.53
N TYR A 107 0.58 -6.72 -12.42
CA TYR A 107 -0.34 -6.78 -11.29
C TYR A 107 -1.39 -5.69 -11.39
N LYS A 108 -2.61 -6.02 -10.99
CA LYS A 108 -3.72 -5.08 -10.82
C LYS A 108 -4.38 -5.34 -9.46
N ARG A 109 -4.55 -4.26 -8.69
CA ARG A 109 -5.25 -4.30 -7.40
C ARG A 109 -6.29 -3.20 -7.38
N ARG A 110 -7.46 -3.51 -6.85
CA ARG A 110 -8.50 -2.54 -6.53
C ARG A 110 -9.14 -2.92 -5.20
N LEU A 111 -9.42 -1.92 -4.39
CA LEU A 111 -10.04 -2.11 -3.09
C LEU A 111 -10.93 -0.92 -2.78
N THR A 112 -12.13 -1.19 -2.28
CA THR A 112 -13.00 -0.20 -1.68
C THR A 112 -13.11 -0.50 -0.19
N SER A 113 -12.91 0.50 0.66
CA SER A 113 -12.99 0.33 2.11
C SER A 113 -13.95 1.34 2.72
N ILE A 114 -14.61 0.92 3.80
CA ILE A 114 -15.38 1.79 4.68
C ILE A 114 -14.87 1.61 6.10
N GLY A 115 -14.90 2.68 6.87
CA GLY A 115 -14.41 2.66 8.24
C GLY A 115 -15.09 3.69 9.12
N ALA A 116 -14.83 3.55 10.40
CA ALA A 116 -15.23 4.50 11.43
C ALA A 116 -14.12 4.61 12.47
N GLY A 117 -14.12 5.72 13.21
CA GLY A 117 -13.11 5.86 14.24
C GLY A 117 -13.38 7.02 15.20
N TYR A 118 -12.53 7.05 16.20
CA TYR A 118 -12.53 8.04 17.24
C TYR A 118 -11.37 9.02 17.01
N PHE A 119 -11.61 10.30 17.21
CA PHE A 119 -10.58 11.34 17.22
C PHE A 119 -10.76 12.25 18.42
N THR A 120 -9.66 12.77 18.97
CA THR A 120 -9.72 13.69 20.10
C THR A 120 -8.53 14.65 20.07
N PRO A 121 -8.75 15.94 20.33
CA PRO A 121 -7.65 16.86 20.63
C PRO A 121 -6.94 16.45 21.93
N ILE A 122 -5.60 16.43 21.93
CA ILE A 122 -4.79 16.20 23.13
C ILE A 122 -4.46 17.52 23.81
N THR A 123 -4.38 18.61 23.04
CA THR A 123 -4.04 19.93 23.53
C THR A 123 -5.28 20.85 23.56
N ASN A 124 -5.35 21.77 24.52
CA ASN A 124 -6.46 22.72 24.65
C ASN A 124 -6.61 23.63 23.42
N ASP A 125 -5.52 23.96 22.74
CA ASP A 125 -5.50 24.73 21.50
C ASP A 125 -5.79 23.91 20.25
N ARG A 126 -6.10 22.61 20.40
CA ARG A 126 -6.40 21.63 19.34
C ARG A 126 -5.33 21.51 18.26
N LYS A 127 -4.08 21.83 18.62
CA LYS A 127 -2.94 21.69 17.68
C LYS A 127 -2.42 20.28 17.54
N ILE A 128 -2.73 19.41 18.49
CA ILE A 128 -2.38 17.99 18.43
C ILE A 128 -3.66 17.19 18.60
N THR A 129 -3.93 16.27 17.67
CA THR A 129 -5.04 15.30 17.76
C THR A 129 -4.51 13.88 17.70
N MET A 130 -5.17 13.01 18.44
CA MET A 130 -4.96 11.56 18.35
C MET A 130 -6.20 10.93 17.75
N ASN A 131 -6.02 9.98 16.86
CA ASN A 131 -7.11 9.28 16.20
C ASN A 131 -6.86 7.78 16.20
N ILE A 132 -7.94 7.04 16.17
CA ILE A 132 -7.93 5.60 15.91
C ILE A 132 -9.10 5.27 14.98
N TYR A 133 -8.80 4.76 13.80
CA TYR A 133 -9.80 4.33 12.82
C TYR A 133 -9.71 2.81 12.65
N GLY A 134 -10.83 2.20 12.31
CA GLY A 134 -10.91 0.81 11.90
C GLY A 134 -11.90 0.65 10.77
N GLY A 135 -11.70 -0.37 9.93
CA GLY A 135 -12.58 -0.54 8.78
C GLY A 135 -12.44 -1.88 8.10
N LEU A 136 -13.31 -2.07 7.11
CA LEU A 136 -13.40 -3.23 6.24
C LEU A 136 -13.25 -2.79 4.79
N GLY A 137 -12.58 -3.62 4.00
CA GLY A 137 -12.41 -3.39 2.57
C GLY A 137 -12.64 -4.66 1.77
N PHE A 138 -13.14 -4.47 0.55
CA PHE A 138 -13.43 -5.54 -0.41
C PHE A 138 -12.87 -5.15 -1.76
N GLY A 139 -12.27 -6.10 -2.46
CA GLY A 139 -11.64 -5.81 -3.73
C GLY A 139 -11.17 -7.03 -4.49
N LYS A 140 -10.35 -6.77 -5.50
CA LYS A 140 -9.74 -7.81 -6.33
C LYS A 140 -8.24 -7.61 -6.46
N TYR A 141 -7.54 -8.72 -6.46
CA TYR A 141 -6.15 -8.86 -6.82
C TYR A 141 -6.07 -9.73 -8.07
N SER A 142 -5.30 -9.32 -9.06
CA SER A 142 -5.02 -10.13 -10.23
C SER A 142 -3.65 -9.81 -10.78
N PHE A 143 -3.08 -10.77 -11.49
CA PHE A 143 -1.91 -10.54 -12.33
C PHE A 143 -1.94 -11.43 -13.56
N SER A 144 -1.27 -10.97 -14.62
CA SER A 144 -0.92 -11.76 -15.79
C SER A 144 0.59 -11.91 -15.88
N ASP A 145 1.04 -13.08 -16.25
CA ASP A 145 2.44 -13.45 -16.42
C ASP A 145 2.65 -13.90 -17.87
N ASP A 146 3.41 -13.09 -18.62
CA ASP A 146 3.77 -13.35 -19.99
C ASP A 146 5.26 -13.66 -20.07
N GLY A 147 5.66 -14.78 -20.64
CA GLY A 147 7.07 -15.13 -20.69
C GLY A 147 7.43 -16.15 -21.73
N PHE A 148 8.70 -16.52 -21.70
CA PHE A 148 9.27 -17.59 -22.49
C PHE A 148 9.93 -18.59 -21.54
N ASP A 149 9.63 -19.86 -21.76
CA ASP A 149 10.26 -20.99 -21.10
C ASP A 149 10.74 -21.99 -22.15
N ASN A 150 12.02 -22.31 -22.15
CA ASN A 150 12.64 -23.20 -23.14
C ASN A 150 12.33 -22.85 -24.60
N GLY A 151 12.22 -21.56 -24.92
CA GLY A 151 11.89 -21.05 -26.26
C GLY A 151 10.40 -21.09 -26.64
N ALA A 152 9.53 -21.54 -25.76
CA ALA A 152 8.08 -21.52 -25.94
C ALA A 152 7.47 -20.35 -25.15
N GLY A 153 6.64 -19.53 -25.83
CA GLY A 153 5.91 -18.47 -25.15
C GLY A 153 4.78 -19.03 -24.27
N TYR A 154 4.59 -18.45 -23.10
CA TYR A 154 3.46 -18.77 -22.23
C TYR A 154 2.71 -17.51 -21.79
N HIS A 155 1.44 -17.72 -21.46
CA HIS A 155 0.59 -16.71 -20.80
C HIS A 155 -0.16 -17.38 -19.65
N ARG A 156 -0.10 -16.76 -18.47
CA ARG A 156 -0.78 -17.23 -17.27
C ARG A 156 -1.53 -16.07 -16.60
N ASP A 157 -2.73 -16.36 -16.16
CA ASP A 157 -3.56 -15.44 -15.38
C ASP A 157 -3.84 -15.97 -13.99
N TYR A 158 -3.90 -15.05 -13.04
CA TYR A 158 -4.29 -15.31 -11.68
C TYR A 158 -5.20 -14.18 -11.21
N SER A 159 -6.31 -14.51 -10.59
CA SER A 159 -7.18 -13.54 -9.93
C SER A 159 -7.76 -14.08 -8.63
N SER A 160 -8.04 -13.18 -7.69
CA SER A 160 -8.60 -13.51 -6.40
C SER A 160 -9.40 -12.33 -5.86
N ASP A 161 -10.47 -12.62 -5.15
CA ASP A 161 -11.15 -11.64 -4.34
C ASP A 161 -10.36 -11.37 -3.06
N MET A 162 -10.35 -10.10 -2.62
CA MET A 162 -9.66 -9.67 -1.41
C MET A 162 -10.66 -9.14 -0.38
N THR A 163 -10.52 -9.60 0.85
CA THR A 163 -11.15 -8.99 2.02
C THR A 163 -10.06 -8.45 2.93
N LYS A 164 -10.22 -7.20 3.36
CA LYS A 164 -9.27 -6.51 4.24
C LYS A 164 -9.99 -5.96 5.45
N TRP A 165 -9.40 -6.09 6.64
CA TRP A 165 -9.77 -5.28 7.81
C TRP A 165 -8.54 -4.63 8.37
N TYR A 166 -8.70 -3.48 9.01
CA TYR A 166 -7.57 -2.72 9.50
C TYR A 166 -7.89 -1.95 10.77
N ILE A 167 -6.83 -1.60 11.51
CA ILE A 167 -6.83 -0.63 12.59
C ILE A 167 -5.71 0.37 12.30
N GLN A 168 -6.00 1.66 12.47
CA GLN A 168 -5.13 2.77 12.07
C GLN A 168 -5.09 3.84 13.18
N PRO A 169 -4.21 3.73 14.18
CA PRO A 169 -3.89 4.83 15.08
C PRO A 169 -3.06 5.90 14.36
N SER A 170 -3.26 7.17 14.74
CA SER A 170 -2.47 8.30 14.21
C SER A 170 -2.39 9.45 15.20
N ILE A 171 -1.31 10.24 15.05
CA ILE A 171 -1.15 11.53 15.75
C ILE A 171 -0.96 12.59 14.68
N ASN A 172 -1.76 13.66 14.78
CA ASN A 172 -1.75 14.78 13.85
C ASN A 172 -1.30 16.06 14.55
N PHE A 173 -0.51 16.84 13.83
CA PHE A 173 0.00 18.13 14.27
C PHE A 173 -0.48 19.23 13.32
N PHE A 174 -1.01 20.32 13.88
CA PHE A 174 -1.48 21.49 13.15
C PHE A 174 -0.57 22.66 13.44
N VAL A 175 0.18 23.11 12.43
CA VAL A 175 1.08 24.26 12.55
C VAL A 175 0.44 25.46 11.85
N GLY A 176 -0.23 26.28 12.64
CA GLY A 176 -1.05 27.37 12.11
C GLY A 176 -2.24 26.85 11.30
N ASN A 177 -2.66 27.64 10.31
CA ASN A 177 -3.83 27.33 9.47
C ASN A 177 -3.48 26.66 8.14
N TYR A 178 -2.19 26.55 7.82
CA TYR A 178 -1.74 26.23 6.48
C TYR A 178 -0.94 24.93 6.39
N PHE A 179 -0.42 24.46 7.50
CA PHE A 179 0.40 23.26 7.53
C PHE A 179 -0.14 22.25 8.52
N ARG A 180 -0.23 21.01 8.09
CA ARG A 180 -0.61 19.86 8.91
C ARG A 180 0.33 18.70 8.60
N THR A 181 0.66 17.92 9.60
CA THR A 181 1.43 16.70 9.41
C THR A 181 0.90 15.61 10.33
N GLY A 182 1.04 14.35 9.91
CA GLY A 182 0.57 13.22 10.68
C GLY A 182 1.54 12.05 10.62
N LEU A 183 1.65 11.36 11.75
CA LEU A 183 2.29 10.06 11.86
C LEU A 183 1.20 9.01 12.04
N ILE A 184 1.15 8.06 11.14
CA ILE A 184 0.11 7.05 11.08
C ILE A 184 0.76 5.67 11.13
N SER A 185 0.27 4.83 12.03
CA SER A 185 0.51 3.39 12.00
C SER A 185 -0.76 2.70 11.53
N LYS A 186 -0.63 1.63 10.76
CA LYS A 186 -1.77 0.84 10.33
C LYS A 186 -1.41 -0.64 10.35
N VAL A 187 -2.26 -1.42 10.96
CA VAL A 187 -2.19 -2.88 10.88
C VAL A 187 -3.36 -3.34 10.02
N SER A 188 -3.03 -4.10 9.00
CA SER A 188 -4.00 -4.63 8.04
C SER A 188 -3.95 -6.15 8.02
N TRP A 189 -5.10 -6.79 7.99
CA TRP A 189 -5.25 -8.22 7.75
C TRP A 189 -5.95 -8.40 6.41
N VAL A 190 -5.31 -9.11 5.50
CA VAL A 190 -5.80 -9.34 4.13
C VAL A 190 -5.99 -10.84 3.93
N ARG A 191 -7.15 -11.21 3.41
CA ARG A 191 -7.48 -12.58 3.03
C ARG A 191 -7.84 -12.65 1.56
N PHE A 192 -7.32 -13.67 0.90
CA PHE A 192 -7.58 -13.97 -0.51
C PHE A 192 -8.55 -15.14 -0.61
N ASN A 193 -9.60 -14.97 -1.44
CA ASN A 193 -10.66 -15.95 -1.64
C ASN A 193 -10.95 -16.06 -3.15
N ASP A 194 -11.76 -17.05 -3.53
CA ASP A 194 -12.32 -17.23 -4.87
C ASP A 194 -11.25 -17.07 -5.97
N ILE A 195 -10.27 -17.99 -5.92
CA ILE A 195 -9.13 -17.96 -6.83
C ILE A 195 -9.54 -18.56 -8.17
N GLU A 196 -9.30 -17.79 -9.24
CA GLU A 196 -9.39 -18.19 -10.63
C GLU A 196 -8.00 -18.10 -11.27
N THR A 197 -7.56 -19.16 -11.93
CA THR A 197 -6.20 -19.20 -12.49
C THR A 197 -6.07 -20.14 -13.67
N SER A 198 -5.17 -19.80 -14.59
CA SER A 198 -4.71 -20.68 -15.67
C SER A 198 -3.40 -21.43 -15.34
N TYR A 199 -2.81 -21.17 -14.16
CA TYR A 199 -1.67 -21.94 -13.68
C TYR A 199 -2.06 -23.38 -13.35
N THR A 200 -1.16 -24.30 -13.63
CA THR A 200 -1.27 -25.69 -13.18
C THR A 200 -1.01 -25.79 -11.67
N SER A 201 -1.43 -26.88 -11.03
CA SER A 201 -1.16 -27.11 -9.61
C SER A 201 0.34 -27.14 -9.27
N ALA A 202 1.17 -27.63 -10.20
CA ALA A 202 2.63 -27.66 -10.03
C ALA A 202 3.22 -26.24 -10.06
N GLU A 203 2.79 -25.40 -11.00
CA GLU A 203 3.21 -24.00 -11.10
C GLU A 203 2.75 -23.18 -9.88
N LEU A 204 1.51 -23.38 -9.40
CA LEU A 204 1.01 -22.73 -8.21
C LEU A 204 1.86 -23.07 -6.98
N SER A 205 2.24 -24.34 -6.82
CA SER A 205 3.08 -24.78 -5.71
C SER A 205 4.52 -24.26 -5.84
N TYR A 206 5.07 -24.22 -7.06
CA TYR A 206 6.39 -23.65 -7.32
C TYR A 206 6.47 -22.15 -6.97
N LEU A 207 5.40 -21.40 -7.22
CA LEU A 207 5.28 -19.97 -6.93
C LEU A 207 4.70 -19.68 -5.53
N ASP A 208 4.43 -20.71 -4.74
CA ASP A 208 3.76 -20.63 -3.42
C ASP A 208 2.37 -19.97 -3.44
N LEU A 209 1.76 -19.82 -4.60
CA LEU A 209 0.43 -19.22 -4.77
C LEU A 209 -0.68 -20.10 -4.19
N ASP A 210 -0.46 -21.40 -4.06
CA ASP A 210 -1.32 -22.36 -3.39
C ASP A 210 -1.45 -22.11 -1.89
N ARG A 211 -0.55 -21.31 -1.29
CA ARG A 211 -0.57 -20.91 0.11
C ARG A 211 -1.47 -19.69 0.40
N LEU A 212 -1.94 -18.98 -0.63
CA LEU A 212 -2.79 -17.79 -0.45
C LEU A 212 -4.23 -18.11 -0.07
N PRO A 213 -4.89 -19.16 -0.63
CA PRO A 213 -6.29 -19.45 -0.37
C PRO A 213 -6.56 -19.63 1.13
N GLY A 214 -7.49 -18.85 1.66
CA GLY A 214 -7.90 -18.94 3.07
C GLY A 214 -6.89 -18.46 4.11
N ARG A 215 -5.64 -18.14 3.71
CA ARG A 215 -4.63 -17.57 4.60
C ARG A 215 -4.94 -16.09 4.84
N THR A 216 -4.81 -15.64 6.08
CA THR A 216 -4.87 -14.23 6.45
C THR A 216 -3.45 -13.69 6.62
N LEU A 217 -3.07 -12.74 5.79
CA LEU A 217 -1.78 -12.07 5.86
C LEU A 217 -1.90 -10.80 6.70
N ARG A 218 -0.91 -10.52 7.53
CA ARG A 218 -0.86 -9.34 8.38
C ARG A 218 0.25 -8.40 7.91
N PHE A 219 -0.12 -7.17 7.58
CA PHE A 219 0.81 -6.10 7.18
C PHE A 219 0.82 -5.00 8.23
N PHE A 220 2.01 -4.53 8.57
CA PHE A 220 2.20 -3.33 9.36
C PHE A 220 2.67 -2.21 8.45
N GLU A 221 1.98 -1.08 8.48
CA GLU A 221 2.28 0.09 7.67
C GLU A 221 2.60 1.28 8.59
N ALA A 222 3.67 2.01 8.29
CA ALA A 222 4.02 3.27 8.93
C ALA A 222 4.02 4.37 7.87
N THR A 223 3.28 5.45 8.12
CA THR A 223 3.14 6.56 7.17
C THR A 223 3.47 7.88 7.83
N TRP A 224 4.22 8.68 7.12
CA TRP A 224 4.34 10.11 7.37
C TRP A 224 3.63 10.88 6.26
N ASN A 225 2.69 11.75 6.64
CA ASN A 225 1.86 12.52 5.72
C ASN A 225 1.95 14.01 6.05
N VAL A 226 1.95 14.85 5.01
CA VAL A 226 2.04 16.31 5.09
C VAL A 226 0.98 16.95 4.21
N GLN A 227 0.31 17.96 4.74
CA GLN A 227 -0.65 18.79 4.02
C GLN A 227 -0.26 20.27 4.10
N VAL A 228 -0.23 20.94 2.96
CA VAL A 228 0.06 22.37 2.84
C VAL A 228 -1.09 23.07 2.13
N SER A 229 -1.63 24.11 2.77
CA SER A 229 -2.68 24.95 2.20
C SER A 229 -2.14 26.32 1.78
N PHE A 230 -2.79 26.95 0.82
CA PHE A 230 -2.47 28.31 0.40
C PHE A 230 -3.17 29.34 1.30
N ARG A 231 -2.50 30.48 1.51
CA ARG A 231 -2.91 31.54 2.45
C ARG A 231 -4.37 31.99 2.31
N ASN A 232 -4.91 32.00 1.11
CA ASN A 232 -6.28 32.46 0.83
C ASN A 232 -7.27 31.31 0.57
N LYS A 233 -6.83 30.05 0.68
CA LYS A 233 -7.62 28.85 0.35
C LYS A 233 -7.42 27.75 1.39
N ASN A 234 -7.68 28.07 2.66
CA ASN A 234 -7.53 27.14 3.80
C ASN A 234 -8.46 25.90 3.77
N TRP A 235 -9.25 25.77 2.72
CA TRP A 235 -10.08 24.61 2.40
C TRP A 235 -9.45 23.65 1.36
N PHE A 236 -8.36 24.10 0.68
CA PHE A 236 -7.64 23.32 -0.33
C PHE A 236 -6.22 23.05 0.16
N TYR A 237 -5.79 21.79 0.07
CA TYR A 237 -4.47 21.35 0.50
C TYR A 237 -3.77 20.57 -0.63
N LEU A 238 -2.50 20.84 -0.83
CA LEU A 238 -1.58 19.87 -1.42
C LEU A 238 -1.22 18.88 -0.34
N ASP A 239 -1.31 17.62 -0.67
CA ASP A 239 -1.15 16.50 0.24
C ASP A 239 -0.09 15.55 -0.29
N GLY A 240 0.75 15.00 0.58
CA GLY A 240 1.76 14.04 0.18
C GLY A 240 2.28 13.24 1.36
N GLY A 241 2.84 12.08 1.07
CA GLY A 241 3.36 11.24 2.13
C GLY A 241 4.14 10.03 1.64
N PHE A 242 4.77 9.36 2.59
CA PHE A 242 5.52 8.14 2.40
C PHE A 242 4.96 7.07 3.32
N THR A 243 4.70 5.91 2.75
CA THR A 243 4.24 4.74 3.50
C THR A 243 5.26 3.62 3.36
N PHE A 244 5.69 3.08 4.49
CA PHE A 244 6.51 1.88 4.56
C PHE A 244 5.65 0.74 5.05
N SER A 245 5.80 -0.44 4.44
CA SER A 245 5.08 -1.65 4.83
C SER A 245 6.06 -2.74 5.22
N SER A 246 5.72 -3.52 6.25
CA SER A 246 6.44 -4.75 6.56
C SER A 246 6.07 -5.82 5.55
N ASP A 247 7.03 -6.65 5.21
CA ASP A 247 6.80 -7.90 4.50
C ASP A 247 6.51 -9.02 5.50
N PRO A 248 5.32 -9.65 5.46
CA PRO A 248 4.99 -10.76 6.36
C PRO A 248 5.72 -12.05 6.00
N PHE A 249 6.44 -12.10 4.88
CA PHE A 249 7.12 -13.27 4.37
C PHE A 249 8.63 -13.29 4.62
N VAL A 250 9.19 -12.25 5.25
CA VAL A 250 10.65 -12.09 5.47
C VAL A 250 11.33 -13.32 6.08
N ASN A 251 10.61 -14.07 6.90
CA ASN A 251 11.14 -15.28 7.55
C ASN A 251 10.58 -16.58 6.97
N ASP A 252 9.72 -16.49 5.96
CA ASP A 252 9.15 -17.66 5.30
C ASP A 252 10.00 -17.99 4.06
N ASP A 253 10.28 -19.27 3.85
CA ASP A 253 10.87 -19.77 2.60
C ASP A 253 9.77 -19.82 1.52
N THR A 254 9.48 -18.68 0.91
CA THR A 254 8.38 -18.48 -0.05
C THR A 254 8.77 -17.52 -1.16
N ASN A 255 8.14 -17.67 -2.33
CA ASN A 255 8.23 -16.75 -3.45
C ASN A 255 7.22 -15.58 -3.37
N LEU A 256 6.45 -15.49 -2.27
CA LEU A 256 5.50 -14.40 -2.06
C LEU A 256 6.17 -13.23 -1.35
N GLU A 257 5.91 -12.03 -1.83
CA GLU A 257 6.46 -10.79 -1.27
C GLU A 257 5.41 -9.68 -1.17
N ALA A 258 5.72 -8.65 -0.37
CA ALA A 258 4.97 -7.41 -0.30
C ALA A 258 5.84 -6.24 -0.76
N ARG A 259 5.24 -5.27 -1.47
CA ARG A 259 5.91 -4.00 -1.72
C ARG A 259 6.11 -3.26 -0.41
N ASN A 260 7.34 -2.79 -0.18
CA ASN A 260 7.74 -2.21 1.10
C ASN A 260 7.52 -0.70 1.17
N PHE A 261 7.41 -0.02 0.03
CA PHE A 261 7.40 1.43 -0.03
C PHE A 261 6.35 1.96 -0.99
N ASN A 262 5.77 3.10 -0.62
CA ASN A 262 4.88 3.89 -1.46
C ASN A 262 5.06 5.39 -1.16
N ALA A 263 5.25 6.19 -2.20
CA ALA A 263 5.18 7.65 -2.15
C ALA A 263 3.86 8.12 -2.78
N SER A 264 3.24 9.11 -2.20
CA SER A 264 1.97 9.66 -2.68
C SER A 264 2.00 11.18 -2.72
N ILE A 265 1.34 11.73 -3.75
CA ILE A 265 1.08 13.16 -3.88
C ILE A 265 -0.37 13.34 -4.34
N GLY A 266 -1.04 14.36 -3.83
CA GLY A 266 -2.44 14.58 -4.18
C GLY A 266 -2.96 15.92 -3.72
N ILE A 267 -4.27 16.02 -3.80
CA ILE A 267 -5.04 17.16 -3.34
C ILE A 267 -6.08 16.70 -2.33
N SER A 268 -6.34 17.53 -1.34
CA SER A 268 -7.45 17.31 -0.42
C SER A 268 -8.24 18.60 -0.20
N LEU A 269 -9.56 18.43 -0.06
CA LEU A 269 -10.54 19.48 0.13
C LEU A 269 -11.20 19.33 1.50
N ASP A 270 -11.26 20.44 2.25
CA ASP A 270 -12.04 20.55 3.47
C ASP A 270 -13.39 21.20 3.11
N LEU A 271 -14.38 20.36 2.83
CA LEU A 271 -15.70 20.83 2.33
C LEU A 271 -16.46 21.65 3.38
N SER A 272 -16.19 21.45 4.66
CA SER A 272 -16.83 22.21 5.74
C SER A 272 -16.45 23.70 5.69
N LYS A 273 -15.23 24.02 5.30
CA LYS A 273 -14.76 25.40 5.16
C LYS A 273 -15.26 26.08 3.90
N ILE A 274 -15.54 25.34 2.85
CA ILE A 274 -16.17 25.87 1.63
C ILE A 274 -17.58 26.37 1.94
N ASN A 275 -18.37 25.57 2.66
CA ASN A 275 -19.75 25.91 3.01
C ASN A 275 -19.85 27.12 3.96
N ARG A 276 -18.94 27.22 4.94
CA ARG A 276 -18.91 28.39 5.86
C ARG A 276 -18.67 29.71 5.12
N LYS A 277 -17.74 29.69 4.13
CA LYS A 277 -17.42 30.89 3.34
C LYS A 277 -18.59 31.37 2.48
N ASN A 278 -19.40 30.45 1.95
CA ASN A 278 -20.58 30.82 1.14
C ASN A 278 -21.74 31.38 1.97
N ASN A 279 -21.80 31.09 3.29
CA ASN A 279 -22.83 31.58 4.18
C ASN A 279 -22.47 32.96 4.81
N GLU A 280 -21.22 33.42 4.66
CA GLU A 280 -20.73 34.72 5.16
C GLU A 280 -20.72 35.81 4.07
N GLN A 281 -21.08 35.49 2.83
CA GLN A 281 -21.28 36.40 1.70
C GLN A 281 -22.76 36.68 1.48
#